data_6d72580aad9b7b8865d4883118cf1ed9
#
_entry.id   6d72580aad9b7b8865d4883118cf1ed9
#
_cell.length_a   1.000
_cell.length_b   1.000
_cell.length_c   1.000
_cell.angle_alpha   90.00
_cell.angle_beta   90.00
_cell.angle_gamma   90.00
#
_symmetry.space_group_name_H-M   'P 1'
#
loop_
_entity.id
_entity.type
_entity.pdbx_description
1 polymer ?
#
loop_
_entity_poly.entity_id
_entity_poly.type
_entity_poly.pdbx_seq_one_letter_code
_entity_poly.pdbx_strand_id
1 'polypeptide(L)'
;MVGGANAAGQAAVFLSRHARRVTLLVRADGLERSMSYYLIRQIRDTPNIEVRPHIQVVGAAGQEHLERLSLRDTRAGTVEEMPAGFLFVFIGAAPCTDWLDSVIERDPTGFLLTGPDLLVGGKRPAGWPLDRDPYYLEGSVPGIFVAGDVRANSVKRVASAVGEGAMAIQLVHRYLEAQ
;
A
#
# COMPACT_ATOMS: atom_id res chain seq x y z
N MET A 1 6.22 13.93 -7.47
CA MET A 1 5.74 12.63 -6.96
C MET A 1 5.65 12.68 -5.45
N VAL A 2 4.70 11.99 -4.83
CA VAL A 2 4.53 11.93 -3.37
C VAL A 2 4.72 10.49 -2.89
N GLY A 3 5.63 10.28 -1.95
CA GLY A 3 5.90 8.98 -1.34
C GLY A 3 7.37 8.78 -0.99
N GLY A 4 7.67 7.94 -0.02
CA GLY A 4 9.04 7.67 0.46
C GLY A 4 9.42 6.19 0.49
N ALA A 5 8.54 5.28 0.02
CA ALA A 5 8.79 3.84 0.02
C ALA A 5 9.22 3.31 -1.36
N ASN A 6 9.49 2.01 -1.47
CA ASN A 6 10.02 1.36 -2.66
C ASN A 6 9.23 1.65 -3.95
N ALA A 7 7.89 1.67 -3.89
CA ALA A 7 7.06 1.96 -5.06
C ALA A 7 7.32 3.37 -5.61
N ALA A 8 7.45 4.37 -4.73
CA ALA A 8 7.80 5.73 -5.13
C ALA A 8 9.21 5.80 -5.72
N GLY A 9 10.18 5.11 -5.13
CA GLY A 9 11.56 5.06 -5.64
C GLY A 9 11.66 4.43 -7.02
N GLN A 10 11.01 3.28 -7.24
CA GLN A 10 10.95 2.61 -8.54
C GLN A 10 10.32 3.50 -9.60
N ALA A 11 9.19 4.14 -9.27
CA ALA A 11 8.52 5.06 -10.19
C ALA A 11 9.37 6.32 -10.47
N ALA A 12 10.09 6.87 -9.48
CA ALA A 12 10.99 8.00 -9.69
C ALA A 12 12.09 7.68 -10.69
N VAL A 13 12.76 6.54 -10.52
CA VAL A 13 13.80 6.05 -11.44
C VAL A 13 13.22 5.78 -12.83
N PHE A 14 12.03 5.20 -12.93
CA PHE A 14 11.37 5.00 -14.22
C PHE A 14 11.04 6.33 -14.91
N LEU A 15 10.37 7.23 -14.21
CA LEU A 15 9.90 8.51 -14.76
C LEU A 15 11.06 9.46 -15.09
N SER A 16 12.22 9.34 -14.42
CA SER A 16 13.39 10.17 -14.72
C SER A 16 13.90 10.01 -16.16
N ARG A 17 13.58 8.87 -16.80
CA ARG A 17 13.94 8.60 -18.21
C ARG A 17 13.03 9.34 -19.19
N HIS A 18 11.88 9.85 -18.75
CA HIS A 18 10.85 10.45 -19.58
C HIS A 18 10.58 11.91 -19.22
N ALA A 19 10.94 12.32 -18.01
CA ALA A 19 10.72 13.66 -17.51
C ALA A 19 12.02 14.47 -17.46
N ARG A 20 11.93 15.77 -17.70
CA ARG A 20 13.06 16.68 -17.55
C ARG A 20 13.56 16.74 -16.09
N ARG A 21 12.64 16.71 -15.14
CA ARG A 21 12.88 16.68 -13.69
C ARG A 21 11.82 15.86 -12.98
N VAL A 22 12.22 15.08 -12.03
CA VAL A 22 11.36 14.35 -11.09
C VAL A 22 11.65 14.88 -9.69
N THR A 23 10.65 15.47 -9.04
CA THR A 23 10.75 15.88 -7.63
C THR A 23 10.02 14.86 -6.77
N LEU A 24 10.73 14.20 -5.88
CA LEU A 24 10.21 13.21 -4.92
C LEU A 24 9.94 13.90 -3.59
N LEU A 25 8.67 14.13 -3.29
CA LEU A 25 8.18 14.79 -2.07
C LEU A 25 7.96 13.75 -0.98
N VAL A 26 8.67 13.89 0.13
CA VAL A 26 8.68 12.91 1.23
C VAL A 26 8.25 13.61 2.51
N ARG A 27 7.24 13.07 3.19
CA ARG A 27 6.75 13.62 4.47
C ARG A 27 7.77 13.44 5.61
N ALA A 28 8.53 12.33 5.59
CA ALA A 28 9.57 12.02 6.55
C ALA A 28 10.85 12.83 6.28
N ASP A 29 11.83 12.69 7.16
CA ASP A 29 13.17 13.30 7.11
C ASP A 29 14.08 12.74 6.01
N GLY A 30 13.72 11.60 5.39
CA GLY A 30 14.47 10.99 4.29
C GLY A 30 13.82 9.73 3.78
N LEU A 31 14.56 9.00 2.97
CA LEU A 31 14.13 7.76 2.31
C LEU A 31 14.51 6.50 3.11
N GLU A 32 15.50 6.61 3.98
CA GLU A 32 16.19 5.49 4.65
C GLU A 32 15.25 4.64 5.51
N ARG A 33 14.15 5.25 6.00
CA ARG A 33 13.19 4.58 6.87
C ARG A 33 12.32 3.53 6.18
N SER A 34 12.07 3.69 4.87
CA SER A 34 11.04 2.91 4.16
C SER A 34 11.42 2.50 2.73
N MET A 35 12.61 2.89 2.27
CA MET A 35 13.10 2.58 0.93
C MET A 35 14.35 1.73 1.00
N SER A 36 14.45 0.72 0.14
CA SER A 36 15.61 -0.15 0.01
C SER A 36 16.85 0.64 -0.43
N TYR A 37 18.00 0.32 0.17
CA TYR A 37 19.27 1.02 -0.06
C TYR A 37 19.66 1.12 -1.54
N TYR A 38 19.43 0.07 -2.33
CA TYR A 38 19.75 0.09 -3.75
C TYR A 38 18.96 1.15 -4.53
N LEU A 39 17.68 1.38 -4.17
CA LEU A 39 16.87 2.45 -4.79
C LEU A 39 17.34 3.84 -4.36
N ILE A 40 17.68 4.01 -3.08
CA ILE A 40 18.21 5.26 -2.57
C ILE A 40 19.49 5.62 -3.35
N ARG A 41 20.38 4.64 -3.57
CA ARG A 41 21.59 4.83 -4.36
C ARG A 41 21.27 5.21 -5.81
N GLN A 42 20.35 4.48 -6.47
CA GLN A 42 19.92 4.83 -7.83
C GLN A 42 19.35 6.25 -7.92
N ILE A 43 18.54 6.67 -6.95
CA ILE A 43 17.97 8.01 -6.91
C ILE A 43 19.08 9.06 -6.77
N ARG A 44 20.07 8.85 -5.89
CA ARG A 44 21.21 9.75 -5.71
C ARG A 44 22.10 9.86 -6.96
N ASP A 45 22.26 8.75 -7.67
CA ASP A 45 23.08 8.67 -8.88
C ASP A 45 22.34 9.22 -10.13
N THR A 46 21.04 9.55 -10.01
CA THR A 46 20.21 10.06 -11.12
C THR A 46 20.05 11.57 -11.03
N PRO A 47 20.74 12.36 -11.90
CA PRO A 47 20.92 13.80 -11.71
C PRO A 47 19.62 14.63 -11.85
N ASN A 48 18.60 14.11 -12.51
CA ASN A 48 17.32 14.80 -12.68
C ASN A 48 16.24 14.35 -11.66
N ILE A 49 16.63 13.61 -10.62
CA ILE A 49 15.76 13.31 -9.47
C ILE A 49 16.18 14.19 -8.29
N GLU A 50 15.24 15.00 -7.80
CA GLU A 50 15.41 15.80 -6.60
C GLU A 50 14.54 15.21 -5.47
N VAL A 51 15.14 14.95 -4.30
CA VAL A 51 14.40 14.49 -3.10
C VAL A 51 14.18 15.67 -2.18
N ARG A 52 12.93 15.95 -1.83
CA ARG A 52 12.54 17.01 -0.90
C ARG A 52 11.85 16.40 0.34
N PRO A 53 12.58 16.25 1.45
CA PRO A 53 12.03 15.77 2.70
C PRO A 53 11.16 16.84 3.38
N HIS A 54 10.34 16.40 4.33
CA HIS A 54 9.44 17.25 5.13
C HIS A 54 8.39 18.01 4.32
N ILE A 55 8.10 17.58 3.09
CA ILE A 55 7.15 18.25 2.22
C ILE A 55 5.84 17.48 2.11
N GLN A 56 4.74 18.19 2.21
CA GLN A 56 3.39 17.70 2.02
C GLN A 56 2.69 18.52 0.94
N VAL A 57 2.04 17.86 -0.02
CA VAL A 57 1.15 18.52 -0.98
C VAL A 57 -0.14 18.89 -0.25
N VAL A 58 -0.49 20.18 -0.27
CA VAL A 58 -1.70 20.72 0.37
C VAL A 58 -2.69 21.32 -0.64
N GLY A 59 -2.28 21.46 -1.90
CA GLY A 59 -3.15 21.94 -2.96
C GLY A 59 -2.59 21.59 -4.33
N ALA A 60 -3.48 21.58 -5.33
CA ALA A 60 -3.16 21.43 -6.74
C ALA A 60 -4.05 22.38 -7.53
N ALA A 61 -3.51 23.05 -8.54
CA ALA A 61 -4.23 23.98 -9.37
C ALA A 61 -3.80 23.93 -10.83
N GLY A 62 -4.72 24.31 -11.72
CA GLY A 62 -4.60 24.39 -13.17
C GLY A 62 -5.97 24.57 -13.78
N GLN A 63 -6.05 24.86 -15.07
CA GLN A 63 -7.32 25.00 -15.80
C GLN A 63 -7.69 23.69 -16.49
N GLU A 64 -7.03 23.35 -17.58
CA GLU A 64 -7.28 22.09 -18.33
C GLU A 64 -6.38 20.94 -17.88
N HIS A 65 -5.25 21.25 -17.25
CA HIS A 65 -4.27 20.29 -16.74
C HIS A 65 -3.61 20.84 -15.46
N LEU A 66 -2.85 19.98 -14.79
CA LEU A 66 -2.09 20.42 -13.63
C LEU A 66 -0.99 21.40 -14.04
N GLU A 67 -0.96 22.56 -13.38
CA GLU A 67 0.01 23.63 -13.63
C GLU A 67 0.93 23.86 -12.43
N ARG A 68 0.39 23.72 -11.20
CA ARG A 68 1.14 23.95 -9.98
C ARG A 68 0.62 23.16 -8.79
N LEU A 69 1.48 22.97 -7.82
CA LEU A 69 1.19 22.36 -6.52
C LEU A 69 1.50 23.35 -5.41
N SER A 70 0.64 23.40 -4.39
CA SER A 70 0.92 24.08 -3.13
C SER A 70 1.58 23.07 -2.19
N LEU A 71 2.79 23.38 -1.78
CA LEU A 71 3.64 22.52 -0.94
C LEU A 71 3.81 23.14 0.43
N ARG A 72 3.55 22.37 1.48
CA ARG A 72 3.83 22.76 2.87
C ARG A 72 5.10 22.09 3.36
N ASP A 73 6.06 22.89 3.84
CA ASP A 73 7.13 22.38 4.68
C ASP A 73 6.59 22.10 6.08
N THR A 74 6.64 20.84 6.51
CA THR A 74 6.08 20.41 7.80
C THR A 74 6.96 20.80 9.00
N ARG A 75 8.21 21.22 8.79
CA ARG A 75 9.11 21.73 9.83
C ARG A 75 9.00 23.23 9.99
N ALA A 76 9.05 23.96 8.87
CA ALA A 76 8.99 25.42 8.88
C ALA A 76 7.53 25.96 8.96
N GLY A 77 6.54 25.12 8.63
CA GLY A 77 5.14 25.53 8.54
C GLY A 77 4.82 26.42 7.35
N THR A 78 5.79 26.72 6.50
CA THR A 78 5.63 27.57 5.32
C THR A 78 4.95 26.85 4.17
N VAL A 79 4.27 27.60 3.32
CA VAL A 79 3.66 27.09 2.09
C VAL A 79 4.28 27.80 0.90
N GLU A 80 4.64 27.06 -0.13
CA GLU A 80 5.18 27.56 -1.39
C GLU A 80 4.42 26.98 -2.58
N GLU A 81 4.43 27.67 -3.71
CA GLU A 81 3.92 27.18 -4.98
C GLU A 81 5.07 26.61 -5.84
N MET A 82 4.86 25.42 -6.41
CA MET A 82 5.80 24.76 -7.30
C MET A 82 5.13 24.43 -8.64
N PRO A 83 5.67 24.84 -9.79
CA PRO A 83 5.19 24.42 -11.09
C PRO A 83 5.28 22.89 -11.27
N ALA A 84 4.20 22.26 -11.72
CA ALA A 84 4.13 20.84 -11.94
C ALA A 84 3.14 20.50 -13.05
N GLY A 85 3.56 19.74 -14.05
CA GLY A 85 2.67 19.23 -15.09
C GLY A 85 2.00 17.89 -14.75
N PHE A 86 2.57 17.14 -13.80
CA PHE A 86 2.06 15.83 -13.38
C PHE A 86 2.25 15.62 -11.88
N LEU A 87 1.29 14.92 -11.27
CA LEU A 87 1.37 14.48 -9.88
C LEU A 87 1.10 12.96 -9.80
N PHE A 88 2.08 12.23 -9.30
CA PHE A 88 1.96 10.80 -9.01
C PHE A 88 1.99 10.58 -7.50
N VAL A 89 1.05 9.78 -6.98
CA VAL A 89 0.84 9.58 -5.54
C VAL A 89 1.12 8.13 -5.18
N PHE A 90 2.12 7.89 -4.29
CA PHE A 90 2.57 6.58 -3.83
C PHE A 90 2.60 6.54 -2.30
N ILE A 91 1.48 6.86 -1.67
CA ILE A 91 1.35 6.96 -0.19
C ILE A 91 0.81 5.69 0.46
N GLY A 92 0.70 4.60 -0.29
CA GLY A 92 0.09 3.35 0.13
C GLY A 92 -1.37 3.23 -0.31
N ALA A 93 -2.02 2.18 0.14
CA ALA A 93 -3.42 1.88 -0.14
C ALA A 93 -4.20 1.75 1.18
N ALA A 94 -5.46 2.15 1.15
CA ALA A 94 -6.44 1.85 2.19
C ALA A 94 -7.45 0.84 1.63
N PRO A 95 -7.81 -0.20 2.38
CA PRO A 95 -8.79 -1.17 1.92
C PRO A 95 -10.20 -0.57 2.01
N CYS A 96 -11.05 -0.86 1.02
CA CYS A 96 -12.46 -0.47 1.03
C CYS A 96 -13.31 -1.60 1.66
N THR A 97 -13.17 -1.82 2.96
CA THR A 97 -13.75 -2.95 3.69
C THR A 97 -14.77 -2.56 4.77
N ASP A 98 -15.18 -1.30 4.83
CA ASP A 98 -16.09 -0.82 5.87
C ASP A 98 -17.46 -1.50 5.84
N TRP A 99 -17.89 -1.96 4.67
CA TRP A 99 -19.12 -2.73 4.49
C TRP A 99 -19.05 -4.15 5.11
N LEU A 100 -17.86 -4.62 5.48
CA LEU A 100 -17.62 -5.89 6.18
C LEU A 100 -17.43 -5.71 7.70
N ASP A 101 -17.66 -4.50 8.19
CA ASP A 101 -17.58 -4.24 9.62
C ASP A 101 -18.58 -5.16 10.37
N SER A 102 -18.15 -5.67 11.52
CA SER A 102 -18.89 -6.66 12.33
C SER A 102 -19.17 -8.01 11.64
N VAL A 103 -18.76 -8.22 10.38
CA VAL A 103 -18.93 -9.49 9.67
C VAL A 103 -17.64 -10.32 9.72
N ILE A 104 -16.48 -9.70 9.47
CA ILE A 104 -15.19 -10.38 9.39
C ILE A 104 -14.12 -9.57 10.13
N GLU A 105 -13.18 -10.25 10.76
CA GLU A 105 -12.10 -9.59 11.50
C GLU A 105 -11.14 -8.82 10.59
N ARG A 106 -10.78 -7.62 11.03
CA ARG A 106 -9.87 -6.69 10.34
C ARG A 106 -8.73 -6.27 11.25
N ASP A 107 -7.61 -5.89 10.64
CA ASP A 107 -6.56 -5.21 11.36
C ASP A 107 -6.97 -3.74 11.69
N PRO A 108 -6.21 -3.02 12.54
CA PRO A 108 -6.52 -1.62 12.88
C PRO A 108 -6.54 -0.65 11.69
N THR A 109 -6.04 -1.06 10.52
CA THR A 109 -6.01 -0.26 9.30
C THR A 109 -7.07 -0.68 8.29
N GLY A 110 -7.91 -1.67 8.63
CA GLY A 110 -9.04 -2.14 7.86
C GLY A 110 -8.77 -3.31 6.91
N PHE A 111 -7.53 -3.82 6.83
CA PHE A 111 -7.25 -5.02 6.03
C PHE A 111 -7.81 -6.27 6.70
N LEU A 112 -8.30 -7.23 5.89
CA LEU A 112 -8.96 -8.44 6.36
C LEU A 112 -7.93 -9.46 6.86
N LEU A 113 -8.15 -9.97 8.08
CA LEU A 113 -7.32 -11.02 8.68
C LEU A 113 -7.71 -12.39 8.12
N THR A 114 -6.71 -13.25 7.86
CA THR A 114 -6.93 -14.58 7.30
C THR A 114 -5.98 -15.62 7.90
N GLY A 115 -6.42 -16.86 7.93
CA GLY A 115 -5.59 -18.01 8.29
C GLY A 115 -4.76 -17.79 9.56
N PRO A 116 -3.42 -17.82 9.45
CA PRO A 116 -2.54 -17.67 10.60
C PRO A 116 -2.66 -16.33 11.33
N ASP A 117 -3.06 -15.25 10.63
CA ASP A 117 -3.21 -13.91 11.24
C ASP A 117 -4.40 -13.86 12.23
N LEU A 118 -5.32 -14.81 12.15
CA LEU A 118 -6.45 -14.97 13.06
C LEU A 118 -6.10 -15.72 14.36
N LEU A 119 -4.94 -16.40 14.41
CA LEU A 119 -4.54 -17.18 15.56
C LEU A 119 -3.88 -16.30 16.63
N VAL A 120 -4.50 -16.18 17.78
CA VAL A 120 -3.95 -15.45 18.93
C VAL A 120 -3.32 -16.43 19.91
N GLY A 121 -2.00 -16.38 20.07
CA GLY A 121 -1.27 -17.31 20.94
C GLY A 121 -1.45 -18.78 20.52
N GLY A 122 -1.59 -19.06 19.22
CA GLY A 122 -1.83 -20.39 18.68
C GLY A 122 -3.25 -20.91 18.87
N LYS A 123 -4.17 -20.08 19.34
CA LYS A 123 -5.59 -20.43 19.52
C LYS A 123 -6.42 -19.87 18.38
N ARG A 124 -7.45 -20.61 18.00
CA ARG A 124 -8.44 -20.24 16.99
C ARG A 124 -9.22 -18.98 17.37
N PRO A 125 -9.80 -18.26 16.40
CA PRO A 125 -10.64 -17.09 16.68
C PRO A 125 -11.77 -17.41 17.67
N ALA A 126 -12.18 -16.42 18.44
CA ALA A 126 -13.32 -16.58 19.35
C ALA A 126 -14.58 -16.90 18.55
N GLY A 127 -15.31 -17.94 18.96
CA GLY A 127 -16.52 -18.39 18.27
C GLY A 127 -16.28 -19.19 16.97
N TRP A 128 -15.02 -19.57 16.66
CA TRP A 128 -14.74 -20.42 15.51
C TRP A 128 -15.39 -21.80 15.68
N PRO A 129 -16.35 -22.21 14.79
CA PRO A 129 -17.18 -23.38 15.02
C PRO A 129 -16.58 -24.71 14.55
N LEU A 130 -15.49 -24.67 13.75
CA LEU A 130 -14.93 -25.87 13.12
C LEU A 130 -13.78 -26.47 13.94
N ASP A 131 -13.65 -27.80 13.90
CA ASP A 131 -12.54 -28.49 14.57
C ASP A 131 -11.28 -28.56 13.70
N ARG A 132 -10.94 -27.45 13.06
CA ARG A 132 -9.72 -27.19 12.34
C ARG A 132 -9.36 -25.72 12.41
N ASP A 133 -8.14 -25.38 12.11
CA ASP A 133 -7.73 -23.98 11.96
C ASP A 133 -8.29 -23.40 10.66
N PRO A 134 -8.46 -22.05 10.57
CA PRO A 134 -8.78 -21.39 9.32
C PRO A 134 -7.75 -21.75 8.23
N TYR A 135 -8.21 -22.01 7.02
CA TYR A 135 -7.31 -22.17 5.88
C TYR A 135 -6.54 -20.86 5.62
N TYR A 136 -5.40 -20.93 4.94
CA TYR A 136 -4.47 -19.80 4.74
C TYR A 136 -5.14 -18.51 4.28
N LEU A 137 -6.12 -18.58 3.37
CA LEU A 137 -6.89 -17.43 2.87
C LEU A 137 -8.29 -17.33 3.47
N GLU A 138 -8.66 -18.17 4.44
CA GLU A 138 -9.98 -18.13 5.07
C GLU A 138 -10.02 -17.07 6.15
N GLY A 139 -11.07 -16.25 6.13
CA GLY A 139 -11.31 -15.21 7.11
C GLY A 139 -11.82 -15.74 8.44
N SER A 140 -12.24 -14.84 9.33
CA SER A 140 -12.78 -15.19 10.66
C SER A 140 -14.16 -15.88 10.62
N VAL A 141 -14.79 -15.91 9.46
CA VAL A 141 -16.06 -16.65 9.22
C VAL A 141 -15.77 -17.81 8.28
N PRO A 142 -16.05 -19.07 8.67
CA PRO A 142 -15.83 -20.24 7.82
C PRO A 142 -16.51 -20.12 6.46
N GLY A 143 -15.76 -20.48 5.41
CA GLY A 143 -16.25 -20.41 4.02
C GLY A 143 -16.13 -19.04 3.36
N ILE A 144 -15.69 -18.00 4.07
CA ILE A 144 -15.34 -16.70 3.47
C ILE A 144 -13.83 -16.67 3.22
N PHE A 145 -13.44 -16.53 1.95
CA PHE A 145 -12.04 -16.47 1.53
C PHE A 145 -11.67 -15.08 1.02
N VAL A 146 -10.46 -14.65 1.36
CA VAL A 146 -9.93 -13.32 1.04
C VAL A 146 -8.61 -13.46 0.30
N ALA A 147 -8.46 -12.77 -0.82
CA ALA A 147 -7.24 -12.81 -1.63
C ALA A 147 -6.84 -11.43 -2.12
N GLY A 148 -5.55 -11.23 -2.34
CA GLY A 148 -4.98 -10.03 -2.92
C GLY A 148 -4.77 -8.88 -1.94
N ASP A 149 -4.79 -7.66 -2.46
CA ASP A 149 -4.35 -6.45 -1.75
C ASP A 149 -5.20 -6.10 -0.52
N VAL A 150 -6.44 -6.59 -0.46
CA VAL A 150 -7.37 -6.37 0.64
C VAL A 150 -7.03 -7.19 1.88
N ARG A 151 -6.23 -8.25 1.73
CA ARG A 151 -5.79 -9.12 2.82
C ARG A 151 -4.67 -8.46 3.64
N ALA A 152 -4.77 -8.55 4.97
CA ALA A 152 -3.69 -8.16 5.87
C ALA A 152 -2.40 -8.92 5.54
N ASN A 153 -1.26 -8.26 5.70
CA ASN A 153 0.07 -8.83 5.45
C ASN A 153 0.30 -9.40 4.04
N SER A 154 -0.60 -9.15 3.07
CA SER A 154 -0.40 -9.58 1.68
C SER A 154 0.71 -8.78 1.00
N VAL A 155 1.41 -9.43 0.07
CA VAL A 155 2.33 -8.73 -0.83
C VAL A 155 1.50 -7.99 -1.87
N LYS A 156 1.47 -6.66 -1.80
CA LYS A 156 0.68 -5.80 -2.69
C LYS A 156 1.28 -5.78 -4.10
N ARG A 157 1.10 -6.87 -4.85
CA ARG A 157 1.59 -7.08 -6.22
C ARG A 157 0.54 -7.85 -7.02
N VAL A 158 0.38 -7.50 -8.29
CA VAL A 158 -0.55 -8.18 -9.22
C VAL A 158 -0.30 -9.70 -9.24
N ALA A 159 0.96 -10.13 -9.39
CA ALA A 159 1.30 -11.55 -9.42
C ALA A 159 0.91 -12.29 -8.13
N SER A 160 1.09 -11.65 -6.96
CA SER A 160 0.67 -12.21 -5.66
C SER A 160 -0.84 -12.32 -5.58
N ALA A 161 -1.58 -11.29 -5.99
CA ALA A 161 -3.04 -11.28 -5.98
C ALA A 161 -3.62 -12.36 -6.89
N VAL A 162 -3.06 -12.55 -8.08
CA VAL A 162 -3.45 -13.63 -9.01
C VAL A 162 -3.17 -15.01 -8.41
N GLY A 163 -1.99 -15.21 -7.81
CA GLY A 163 -1.61 -16.46 -7.14
C GLY A 163 -2.52 -16.77 -5.95
N GLU A 164 -2.81 -15.79 -5.11
CA GLU A 164 -3.75 -15.95 -4.00
C GLU A 164 -5.17 -16.25 -4.51
N GLY A 165 -5.63 -15.60 -5.58
CA GLY A 165 -6.92 -15.91 -6.21
C GLY A 165 -7.02 -17.36 -6.67
N ALA A 166 -6.00 -17.86 -7.34
CA ALA A 166 -5.94 -19.28 -7.74
C ALA A 166 -5.94 -20.23 -6.52
N MET A 167 -5.20 -19.90 -5.49
CA MET A 167 -5.17 -20.67 -4.23
C MET A 167 -6.54 -20.64 -3.54
N ALA A 168 -7.22 -19.49 -3.53
CA ALA A 168 -8.55 -19.36 -2.90
C ALA A 168 -9.56 -20.34 -3.52
N ILE A 169 -9.56 -20.53 -4.85
CA ILE A 169 -10.43 -21.49 -5.54
C ILE A 169 -10.19 -22.91 -5.01
N GLN A 170 -8.94 -23.33 -4.87
CA GLN A 170 -8.60 -24.64 -4.32
C GLN A 170 -9.08 -24.81 -2.87
N LEU A 171 -8.93 -23.77 -2.06
CA LEU A 171 -9.38 -23.79 -0.67
C LEU A 171 -10.91 -23.79 -0.55
N VAL A 172 -11.63 -23.13 -1.46
CA VAL A 172 -13.10 -23.20 -1.55
C VAL A 172 -13.54 -24.63 -1.85
N HIS A 173 -12.95 -25.29 -2.84
CA HIS A 173 -13.26 -26.69 -3.13
C HIS A 173 -13.03 -27.59 -1.92
N ARG A 174 -11.88 -27.45 -1.27
CA ARG A 174 -11.56 -28.21 -0.06
C ARG A 174 -12.54 -27.96 1.08
N TYR A 175 -13.02 -26.71 1.22
CA TYR A 175 -14.04 -26.36 2.21
C TYR A 175 -15.37 -27.05 1.91
N LEU A 176 -15.82 -27.05 0.66
CA LEU A 176 -17.07 -27.67 0.23
C LEU A 176 -17.05 -29.20 0.35
N GLU A 177 -15.92 -29.83 0.08
CA GLU A 177 -15.74 -31.28 0.26
C GLU A 177 -15.76 -31.73 1.73
N ALA A 178 -15.52 -30.81 2.67
CA ALA A 178 -15.49 -31.10 4.10
C ALA A 178 -16.85 -30.84 4.82
N GLN A 179 -17.89 -30.40 4.07
CA GLN A 179 -19.25 -30.21 4.60
C GLN A 179 -20.04 -31.51 4.56
#